data_b7e6e7b06868820770f01ac65fea95a9
#
_entry.id   b7e6e7b06868820770f01ac65fea95a9
#
_cell.length_a   1.000
_cell.length_b   1.000
_cell.length_c   1.000
_cell.angle_alpha   90.00
_cell.angle_beta   90.00
_cell.angle_gamma   90.00
#
_symmetry.space_group_name_H-M   'P 1'
#
loop_
_entity.id
_entity.type
_entity.pdbx_description
1 polymer ?
#
loop_
_entity_poly.entity_id
_entity_poly.type
_entity_poly.pdbx_seq_one_letter_code
_entity_poly.pdbx_strand_id
1 'polypeptide(L)'
;WYGQLQAHEIGEVLKIERPNAQALIKQFQEQRKAKGKDTIQRNGKWKEPTSSYTPPSEIADAEKFLDHMRGQKLAEQYYSTEQCWDRPEIDLVNLEELGKPKKPNFDVVQQIIWAMKRKHCIEIEYRSRESKLGKKLERRLISPSRLVYVLDRYHLRAYSYTSRGWRDYVLTRITKVFKPEKAELKYNPWVKPENDNEWKQRLELTFIPNPKLPDEVIETQKLDYDLKNNELRIECNEATKLYAKLRFSRLDMKYEIPQWILKKEKKLAVNTEESIVT
;
A
#
# COMPACT_ATOMS: atom_id res chain seq x y z
N TRP A 1 6.95 -10.64 -9.25
CA TRP A 1 7.13 -9.61 -8.26
C TRP A 1 7.87 -10.10 -6.99
N TYR A 2 7.54 -11.30 -6.53
CA TYR A 2 8.17 -11.86 -5.32
C TYR A 2 9.50 -12.57 -5.59
N GLY A 3 9.90 -12.70 -6.84
CA GLY A 3 11.10 -13.41 -7.22
C GLY A 3 11.10 -14.90 -6.91
N GLN A 4 9.92 -15.49 -6.77
CA GLN A 4 9.76 -16.90 -6.41
C GLN A 4 8.62 -17.52 -7.21
N LEU A 5 8.79 -18.79 -7.58
CA LEU A 5 7.76 -19.63 -8.16
C LEU A 5 7.74 -20.94 -7.36
N GLN A 6 6.66 -21.16 -6.63
CA GLN A 6 6.43 -22.44 -5.94
C GLN A 6 5.27 -23.19 -6.58
N ALA A 7 5.43 -24.50 -6.74
CA ALA A 7 4.41 -25.31 -7.39
C ALA A 7 3.07 -25.32 -6.64
N HIS A 8 3.08 -25.22 -5.31
CA HIS A 8 1.84 -25.13 -4.54
C HIS A 8 1.15 -23.77 -4.73
N GLU A 9 1.88 -22.63 -4.71
CA GLU A 9 1.31 -21.30 -4.95
C GLU A 9 0.66 -21.22 -6.34
N ILE A 10 1.33 -21.79 -7.37
CA ILE A 10 0.78 -21.84 -8.73
C ILE A 10 -0.45 -22.75 -8.78
N GLY A 11 -0.39 -23.90 -8.08
CA GLY A 11 -1.51 -24.84 -8.01
C GLY A 11 -2.75 -24.21 -7.40
N GLU A 12 -2.61 -23.48 -6.32
CA GLU A 12 -3.70 -22.75 -5.66
C GLU A 12 -4.29 -21.67 -6.56
N VAL A 13 -3.44 -20.81 -7.16
CA VAL A 13 -3.88 -19.70 -8.01
C VAL A 13 -4.58 -20.18 -9.28
N LEU A 14 -4.02 -21.22 -9.95
CA LEU A 14 -4.56 -21.74 -11.20
C LEU A 14 -5.55 -22.89 -11.01
N LYS A 15 -5.82 -23.30 -9.78
CA LYS A 15 -6.67 -24.46 -9.44
C LYS A 15 -6.23 -25.73 -10.17
N ILE A 16 -4.92 -25.98 -10.23
CA ILE A 16 -4.32 -27.16 -10.86
C ILE A 16 -3.52 -27.97 -9.83
N GLU A 17 -3.38 -29.26 -10.10
CA GLU A 17 -2.58 -30.14 -9.24
C GLU A 17 -1.08 -29.81 -9.28
N ARG A 18 -0.39 -30.12 -8.19
CA ARG A 18 1.05 -29.84 -8.01
C ARG A 18 1.94 -30.36 -9.16
N PRO A 19 1.73 -31.56 -9.74
CA PRO A 19 2.52 -32.03 -10.89
C PRO A 19 2.39 -31.13 -12.10
N ASN A 20 1.18 -30.65 -12.40
CA ASN A 20 0.91 -29.73 -13.51
C ASN A 20 1.56 -28.36 -13.27
N ALA A 21 1.50 -27.86 -12.04
CA ALA A 21 2.20 -26.64 -11.65
C ALA A 21 3.73 -26.76 -11.79
N GLN A 22 4.29 -27.92 -11.44
CA GLN A 22 5.73 -28.21 -11.66
C GLN A 22 6.10 -28.24 -13.15
N ALA A 23 5.24 -28.83 -13.99
CA ALA A 23 5.44 -28.85 -15.43
C ALA A 23 5.45 -27.43 -16.03
N LEU A 24 4.52 -26.57 -15.60
CA LEU A 24 4.49 -25.15 -16.01
C LEU A 24 5.77 -24.41 -15.61
N ILE A 25 6.28 -24.62 -14.39
CA ILE A 25 7.54 -24.01 -13.96
C ILE A 25 8.69 -24.47 -14.87
N LYS A 26 8.75 -25.77 -15.19
CA LYS A 26 9.78 -26.34 -16.06
C LYS A 26 9.70 -25.72 -17.47
N GLN A 27 8.51 -25.69 -18.07
CA GLN A 27 8.27 -25.08 -19.36
C GLN A 27 8.68 -23.61 -19.41
N PHE A 28 8.34 -22.84 -18.39
CA PHE A 28 8.75 -21.45 -18.24
C PHE A 28 10.28 -21.30 -18.21
N GLN A 29 10.98 -22.17 -17.48
CA GLN A 29 12.43 -22.18 -17.41
C GLN A 29 13.08 -22.49 -18.78
N GLU A 30 12.53 -23.47 -19.50
CA GLU A 30 13.00 -23.84 -20.84
C GLU A 30 12.82 -22.70 -21.84
N GLN A 31 11.66 -22.05 -21.84
CA GLN A 31 11.39 -20.89 -22.70
C GLN A 31 12.33 -19.71 -22.40
N ARG A 32 12.65 -19.47 -21.13
CA ARG A 32 13.62 -18.44 -20.77
C ARG A 32 15.02 -18.76 -21.27
N LYS A 33 15.46 -20.00 -21.08
CA LYS A 33 16.76 -20.48 -21.54
C LYS A 33 16.89 -20.36 -23.07
N ALA A 34 15.84 -20.75 -23.80
CA ALA A 34 15.79 -20.63 -25.25
C ALA A 34 15.90 -19.16 -25.74
N LYS A 35 15.45 -18.19 -24.95
CA LYS A 35 15.55 -16.75 -25.23
C LYS A 35 16.86 -16.11 -24.74
N GLY A 36 17.86 -16.91 -24.31
CA GLY A 36 19.12 -16.41 -23.76
C GLY A 36 18.99 -15.60 -22.46
N LYS A 37 17.83 -15.73 -21.76
CA LYS A 37 17.60 -15.07 -20.49
C LYS A 37 18.06 -15.99 -19.36
N ASP A 38 18.60 -15.37 -18.31
CA ASP A 38 19.03 -16.11 -17.13
C ASP A 38 17.95 -17.06 -16.62
N THR A 39 18.37 -18.29 -16.36
CA THR A 39 17.50 -19.28 -15.74
C THR A 39 17.37 -18.97 -14.24
N ILE A 40 16.18 -19.16 -13.73
CA ILE A 40 15.95 -19.06 -12.29
C ILE A 40 16.78 -20.18 -11.63
N GLN A 41 17.86 -19.84 -10.96
CA GLN A 41 18.70 -20.81 -10.28
C GLN A 41 17.99 -21.34 -9.02
N ARG A 42 18.11 -22.65 -8.82
CA ARG A 42 17.59 -23.31 -7.64
C ARG A 42 18.61 -23.18 -6.52
N ASN A 43 18.39 -22.23 -5.61
CA ASN A 43 19.16 -22.17 -4.38
C ASN A 43 18.28 -22.69 -3.23
N GLY A 44 18.43 -23.98 -2.87
CA GLY A 44 17.62 -24.61 -1.85
C GLY A 44 16.12 -24.61 -2.21
N LYS A 45 15.28 -24.11 -1.31
CA LYS A 45 13.82 -24.06 -1.46
C LYS A 45 13.32 -22.86 -2.29
N TRP A 46 14.20 -21.93 -2.65
CA TRP A 46 13.83 -20.64 -3.23
C TRP A 46 14.52 -20.40 -4.55
N LYS A 47 13.77 -19.85 -5.52
CA LYS A 47 14.31 -19.41 -6.80
C LYS A 47 14.36 -17.89 -6.78
N GLU A 48 15.55 -17.33 -6.82
CA GLU A 48 15.76 -15.89 -6.90
C GLU A 48 15.71 -15.45 -8.37
N PRO A 49 15.04 -14.34 -8.71
CA PRO A 49 15.26 -13.72 -9.99
C PRO A 49 16.69 -13.20 -10.02
N THR A 50 17.37 -13.40 -11.11
CA THR A 50 18.62 -12.71 -11.35
C THR A 50 18.37 -11.21 -11.53
N SER A 51 19.37 -10.39 -11.31
CA SER A 51 19.30 -8.94 -11.49
C SER A 51 18.88 -8.50 -12.91
N SER A 52 18.93 -9.42 -13.89
CA SER A 52 18.54 -9.21 -15.27
C SER A 52 17.11 -9.61 -15.59
N TYR A 53 16.30 -10.04 -14.61
CA TYR A 53 14.90 -10.39 -14.88
C TYR A 53 14.07 -9.14 -15.18
N THR A 54 13.66 -9.01 -16.43
CA THR A 54 12.63 -8.06 -16.85
C THR A 54 11.32 -8.81 -17.00
N PRO A 55 10.29 -8.54 -16.19
CA PRO A 55 8.98 -9.16 -16.39
C PRO A 55 8.38 -8.76 -17.74
N PRO A 56 7.38 -9.51 -18.25
CA PRO A 56 6.60 -9.09 -19.41
C PRO A 56 6.07 -7.67 -19.23
N SER A 57 5.97 -6.93 -20.33
CA SER A 57 5.54 -5.51 -20.33
C SER A 57 4.20 -5.28 -19.64
N GLU A 58 3.30 -6.27 -19.75
CA GLU A 58 1.96 -6.23 -19.14
C GLU A 58 1.98 -6.22 -17.62
N ILE A 59 3.01 -6.81 -17.01
CA ILE A 59 3.18 -6.90 -15.56
C ILE A 59 4.38 -6.11 -15.03
N ALA A 60 5.12 -5.46 -15.91
CA ALA A 60 6.25 -4.59 -15.56
C ALA A 60 5.82 -3.23 -15.02
N ASP A 61 4.52 -2.95 -15.02
CA ASP A 61 3.95 -1.71 -14.51
C ASP A 61 3.63 -1.84 -13.03
N ALA A 62 4.38 -1.11 -12.19
CA ALA A 62 4.22 -1.15 -10.74
C ALA A 62 2.84 -0.63 -10.29
N GLU A 63 2.25 0.33 -11.01
CA GLU A 63 0.93 0.86 -10.69
C GLU A 63 -0.14 -0.19 -10.94
N LYS A 64 -0.13 -0.83 -12.12
CA LYS A 64 -1.06 -1.92 -12.43
C LYS A 64 -0.96 -3.08 -11.44
N PHE A 65 0.26 -3.45 -11.03
CA PHE A 65 0.43 -4.46 -10.00
C PHE A 65 -0.17 -4.04 -8.67
N LEU A 66 0.09 -2.82 -8.22
CA LEU A 66 -0.44 -2.30 -6.96
C LEU A 66 -1.95 -2.12 -7.02
N ASP A 67 -2.50 -1.67 -8.16
CA ASP A 67 -3.94 -1.56 -8.37
C ASP A 67 -4.62 -2.93 -8.41
N HIS A 68 -3.97 -3.93 -9.01
CA HIS A 68 -4.47 -5.31 -8.97
C HIS A 68 -4.52 -5.84 -7.54
N MET A 69 -3.46 -5.65 -6.76
CA MET A 69 -3.43 -6.01 -5.34
C MET A 69 -4.51 -5.29 -4.53
N ARG A 70 -4.73 -4.01 -4.81
CA ARG A 70 -5.82 -3.23 -4.21
C ARG A 70 -7.19 -3.76 -4.62
N GLY A 71 -7.38 -4.05 -5.90
CA GLY A 71 -8.62 -4.58 -6.45
C GLY A 71 -8.99 -5.95 -5.88
N GLN A 72 -8.02 -6.86 -5.73
CA GLN A 72 -8.24 -8.15 -5.08
C GLN A 72 -8.75 -7.96 -3.64
N LYS A 73 -8.11 -7.12 -2.85
CA LYS A 73 -8.52 -6.87 -1.47
C LYS A 73 -9.88 -6.20 -1.35
N LEU A 74 -10.23 -5.33 -2.28
CA LEU A 74 -11.57 -4.73 -2.36
C LEU A 74 -12.62 -5.78 -2.78
N ALA A 75 -12.28 -6.65 -3.73
CA ALA A 75 -13.16 -7.73 -4.16
C ALA A 75 -13.46 -8.70 -3.02
N GLU A 76 -12.46 -9.07 -2.21
CA GLU A 76 -12.66 -9.92 -1.02
C GLU A 76 -13.63 -9.30 0.00
N GLN A 77 -13.69 -7.97 0.09
CA GLN A 77 -14.61 -7.26 1.00
C GLN A 77 -16.04 -7.18 0.49
N TYR A 78 -16.24 -7.17 -0.84
CA TYR A 78 -17.54 -6.84 -1.45
C TYR A 78 -18.18 -7.98 -2.24
N TYR A 79 -17.43 -9.02 -2.58
CA TYR A 79 -17.93 -10.13 -3.39
C TYR A 79 -17.84 -11.46 -2.63
N SER A 80 -18.92 -11.85 -1.99
CA SER A 80 -19.20 -13.27 -1.83
C SER A 80 -19.48 -13.82 -3.24
N THR A 81 -18.64 -14.72 -3.67
CA THR A 81 -18.63 -15.40 -4.94
C THR A 81 -19.98 -16.07 -5.23
N GLU A 82 -20.80 -15.52 -6.07
CA GLU A 82 -21.86 -16.23 -6.79
C GLU A 82 -23.01 -15.35 -7.25
N GLN A 83 -22.80 -14.34 -8.07
CA GLN A 83 -23.89 -13.86 -8.94
C GLN A 83 -23.35 -12.91 -10.01
N CYS A 84 -23.20 -13.40 -11.24
CA CYS A 84 -23.15 -12.56 -12.42
C CYS A 84 -24.55 -11.96 -12.62
N TRP A 85 -24.72 -10.70 -12.25
CA TRP A 85 -25.84 -9.89 -12.68
C TRP A 85 -25.47 -9.23 -13.99
N ASP A 86 -26.44 -9.11 -14.91
CA ASP A 86 -26.32 -8.15 -16.02
C ASP A 86 -26.05 -6.78 -15.41
N ARG A 87 -24.82 -6.29 -15.60
CA ARG A 87 -24.41 -5.01 -15.00
C ARG A 87 -24.96 -3.89 -15.88
N PRO A 88 -25.62 -2.88 -15.28
CA PRO A 88 -25.91 -1.66 -16.03
C PRO A 88 -24.57 -1.04 -16.49
N GLU A 89 -24.58 -0.46 -17.68
CA GLU A 89 -23.45 0.37 -18.13
C GLU A 89 -23.28 1.53 -17.16
N ILE A 90 -22.16 1.55 -16.43
CA ILE A 90 -21.78 2.65 -15.58
C ILE A 90 -20.59 3.32 -16.23
N ASP A 91 -20.80 4.54 -16.74
CA ASP A 91 -19.72 5.38 -17.19
C ASP A 91 -18.88 5.84 -15.97
N LEU A 92 -17.75 5.20 -15.79
CA LEU A 92 -16.76 5.63 -14.83
C LEU A 92 -15.97 6.79 -15.42
N VAL A 93 -16.43 8.01 -15.19
CA VAL A 93 -15.61 9.20 -15.47
C VAL A 93 -14.49 9.22 -14.43
N ASN A 94 -13.33 8.71 -14.82
CA ASN A 94 -12.16 8.66 -13.96
C ASN A 94 -11.51 10.05 -13.92
N LEU A 95 -11.99 10.93 -13.06
CA LEU A 95 -11.37 12.23 -12.79
C LEU A 95 -9.92 12.08 -12.30
N GLU A 96 -9.53 10.89 -11.85
CA GLU A 96 -8.16 10.55 -11.49
C GLU A 96 -7.22 10.62 -12.69
N GLU A 97 -7.71 10.59 -13.93
CA GLU A 97 -6.87 10.79 -15.13
C GLU A 97 -6.42 12.22 -15.31
N LEU A 98 -7.16 13.18 -14.74
CA LEU A 98 -6.79 14.58 -14.74
C LEU A 98 -5.77 14.85 -13.62
N GLY A 99 -4.48 14.83 -13.96
CA GLY A 99 -3.41 15.13 -13.01
C GLY A 99 -2.90 13.94 -12.20
N LYS A 100 -2.94 12.74 -12.76
CA LYS A 100 -2.34 11.53 -12.14
C LYS A 100 -0.96 11.81 -11.56
N PRO A 101 -0.71 11.42 -10.31
CA PRO A 101 0.65 11.39 -9.79
C PRO A 101 1.54 10.53 -10.69
N LYS A 102 2.81 10.88 -10.79
CA LYS A 102 3.79 10.05 -11.51
C LYS A 102 3.71 8.61 -10.98
N LYS A 103 3.75 7.64 -11.89
CA LYS A 103 3.79 6.21 -11.52
C LYS A 103 5.01 5.90 -10.66
N PRO A 104 4.88 5.04 -9.64
CA PRO A 104 6.02 4.53 -8.91
C PRO A 104 7.01 3.82 -9.85
N ASN A 105 8.30 3.95 -9.56
CA ASN A 105 9.33 3.27 -10.33
C ASN A 105 9.24 1.76 -10.07
N PHE A 106 9.21 0.97 -11.15
CA PHE A 106 9.11 -0.48 -11.09
C PHE A 106 10.20 -1.12 -10.23
N ASP A 107 11.47 -0.78 -10.48
CA ASP A 107 12.61 -1.37 -9.77
C ASP A 107 12.58 -1.04 -8.28
N VAL A 108 12.16 0.18 -7.94
CA VAL A 108 12.00 0.61 -6.54
C VAL A 108 10.93 -0.23 -5.85
N VAL A 109 9.75 -0.38 -6.46
CA VAL A 109 8.65 -1.15 -5.86
C VAL A 109 9.02 -2.62 -5.73
N GLN A 110 9.64 -3.20 -6.77
CA GLN A 110 10.09 -4.59 -6.75
C GLN A 110 11.09 -4.85 -5.60
N GLN A 111 12.09 -3.96 -5.44
CA GLN A 111 13.09 -4.09 -4.38
C GLN A 111 12.48 -3.93 -2.98
N ILE A 112 11.50 -3.04 -2.83
CA ILE A 112 10.77 -2.86 -1.56
C ILE A 112 9.99 -4.13 -1.22
N ILE A 113 9.20 -4.66 -2.16
CA ILE A 113 8.41 -5.89 -1.95
C ILE A 113 9.32 -7.07 -1.61
N TRP A 114 10.43 -7.19 -2.31
CA TRP A 114 11.44 -8.21 -2.05
C TRP A 114 12.04 -8.08 -0.64
N ALA A 115 12.37 -6.86 -0.21
CA ALA A 115 12.89 -6.59 1.12
C ALA A 115 11.85 -6.90 2.21
N MET A 116 10.58 -6.56 2.00
CA MET A 116 9.48 -6.89 2.91
C MET A 116 9.33 -8.41 3.08
N LYS A 117 9.29 -9.15 1.96
CA LYS A 117 9.15 -10.61 2.00
C LYS A 117 10.33 -11.29 2.71
N ARG A 118 11.53 -10.77 2.57
CA ARG A 118 12.75 -11.32 3.20
C ARG A 118 13.07 -10.75 4.56
N LYS A 119 12.26 -9.81 5.04
CA LYS A 119 12.49 -9.15 6.33
C LYS A 119 13.88 -8.50 6.38
N HIS A 120 14.24 -7.78 5.32
CA HIS A 120 15.52 -7.08 5.21
C HIS A 120 15.32 -5.57 5.32
N CYS A 121 16.27 -4.91 6.00
CA CYS A 121 16.41 -3.47 5.92
C CYS A 121 16.93 -3.08 4.54
N ILE A 122 16.56 -1.91 4.09
CA ILE A 122 17.04 -1.29 2.86
C ILE A 122 17.40 0.16 3.12
N GLU A 123 18.34 0.68 2.36
CA GLU A 123 18.61 2.10 2.31
C GLU A 123 17.85 2.70 1.10
N ILE A 124 17.12 3.77 1.32
CA ILE A 124 16.39 4.48 0.27
C ILE A 124 16.93 5.88 0.08
N GLU A 125 16.94 6.32 -1.17
CA GLU A 125 17.12 7.73 -1.51
C GLU A 125 15.75 8.37 -1.65
N TYR A 126 15.42 9.32 -0.79
CA TYR A 126 14.09 9.89 -0.66
C TYR A 126 14.09 11.41 -0.74
N ARG A 127 13.13 11.98 -1.45
CA ARG A 127 12.89 13.41 -1.50
C ARG A 127 11.76 13.79 -0.54
N SER A 128 12.12 14.37 0.60
CA SER A 128 11.14 14.90 1.54
C SER A 128 10.57 16.24 1.08
N ARG A 129 9.33 16.52 1.47
CA ARG A 129 8.68 17.82 1.23
C ARG A 129 9.22 18.90 2.18
N GLU A 130 9.64 18.49 3.38
CA GLU A 130 10.07 19.34 4.49
C GLU A 130 11.59 19.48 4.59
N SER A 131 12.33 19.00 3.59
CA SER A 131 13.77 19.20 3.57
C SER A 131 14.06 20.70 3.61
N LYS A 132 14.51 21.21 4.74
CA LYS A 132 14.83 22.63 4.99
C LYS A 132 15.80 23.25 3.97
N LEU A 133 16.41 22.44 3.15
CA LEU A 133 17.39 22.81 2.13
C LEU A 133 16.90 22.64 0.69
N GLY A 134 15.66 22.20 0.46
CA GLY A 134 15.01 22.16 -0.87
C GLY A 134 15.71 21.36 -1.99
N LYS A 135 16.92 20.84 -1.76
CA LYS A 135 17.80 20.39 -2.83
C LYS A 135 18.43 19.02 -2.65
N LYS A 136 18.32 18.33 -1.51
CA LYS A 136 19.03 17.05 -1.34
C LYS A 136 18.06 15.88 -1.23
N LEU A 137 18.28 14.90 -2.08
CA LEU A 137 17.89 13.53 -1.87
C LEU A 137 18.62 13.04 -0.61
N GLU A 138 17.85 12.56 0.36
CA GLU A 138 18.38 12.08 1.62
C GLU A 138 18.42 10.55 1.59
N ARG A 139 19.53 9.97 2.01
CA ARG A 139 19.61 8.54 2.24
C ARG A 139 19.03 8.20 3.59
N ARG A 140 18.21 7.17 3.64
CA ARG A 140 17.53 6.72 4.86
C ARG A 140 17.53 5.20 4.94
N LEU A 141 18.11 4.67 6.02
CA LEU A 141 17.98 3.26 6.36
C LEU A 141 16.61 3.02 6.96
N ILE A 142 15.88 2.04 6.41
CA ILE A 142 14.51 1.72 6.82
C ILE A 142 14.28 0.21 6.92
N SER A 143 13.35 -0.19 7.79
CA SER A 143 12.70 -1.51 7.78
C SER A 143 11.34 -1.39 7.11
N PRO A 144 11.15 -1.83 5.87
CA PRO A 144 9.87 -1.77 5.19
C PRO A 144 8.85 -2.73 5.84
N SER A 145 7.61 -2.25 6.00
CA SER A 145 6.56 -2.99 6.71
C SER A 145 5.35 -3.27 5.84
N ARG A 146 4.76 -2.25 5.24
CA ARG A 146 3.53 -2.39 4.46
C ARG A 146 3.36 -1.31 3.41
N LEU A 147 2.62 -1.65 2.35
CA LEU A 147 2.19 -0.69 1.34
C LEU A 147 0.78 -0.20 1.71
N VAL A 148 0.59 1.11 1.67
CA VAL A 148 -0.67 1.76 2.04
C VAL A 148 -1.11 2.66 0.89
N TYR A 149 -2.34 2.46 0.40
CA TYR A 149 -2.96 3.37 -0.56
C TYR A 149 -3.87 4.34 0.19
N VAL A 150 -3.60 5.61 0.08
CA VAL A 150 -4.36 6.66 0.75
C VAL A 150 -4.20 8.00 0.04
N LEU A 151 -5.29 8.76 -0.09
CA LEU A 151 -5.32 10.04 -0.82
C LEU A 151 -4.68 9.93 -2.21
N ASP A 152 -5.13 8.95 -2.98
CA ASP A 152 -4.75 8.68 -4.38
C ASP A 152 -3.25 8.43 -4.60
N ARG A 153 -2.55 7.96 -3.56
CA ARG A 153 -1.11 7.68 -3.59
C ARG A 153 -0.74 6.41 -2.84
N TYR A 154 0.24 5.72 -3.37
CA TYR A 154 0.89 4.62 -2.66
C TYR A 154 1.98 5.13 -1.74
N HIS A 155 1.94 4.66 -0.50
CA HIS A 155 2.92 4.94 0.53
C HIS A 155 3.55 3.64 1.00
N LEU A 156 4.83 3.72 1.36
CA LEU A 156 5.52 2.68 2.12
C LEU A 156 5.54 3.07 3.59
N ARG A 157 4.84 2.31 4.43
CA ARG A 157 4.99 2.41 5.87
C ARG A 157 6.23 1.63 6.29
N ALA A 158 7.19 2.28 6.95
CA ALA A 158 8.46 1.70 7.35
C ALA A 158 8.97 2.29 8.66
N TYR A 159 9.74 1.51 9.42
CA TYR A 159 10.51 2.03 10.54
C TYR A 159 11.76 2.73 10.00
N SER A 160 11.97 3.97 10.40
CA SER A 160 13.13 4.78 10.04
C SER A 160 14.17 4.76 11.15
N TYR A 161 15.37 4.30 10.87
CA TYR A 161 16.47 4.30 11.86
C TYR A 161 16.99 5.71 12.12
N THR A 162 16.92 6.60 11.13
CA THR A 162 17.32 8.01 11.28
C THR A 162 16.43 8.77 12.26
N SER A 163 15.10 8.61 12.12
CA SER A 163 14.13 9.28 13.01
C SER A 163 13.70 8.43 14.20
N ARG A 164 14.19 7.19 14.31
CA ARG A 164 13.84 6.21 15.36
C ARG A 164 12.33 6.06 15.55
N GLY A 165 11.60 5.90 14.42
CA GLY A 165 10.14 5.78 14.47
C GLY A 165 9.53 5.41 13.14
N TRP A 166 8.25 5.10 13.16
CA TRP A 166 7.48 4.74 11.99
C TRP A 166 7.18 5.95 11.13
N ARG A 167 7.31 5.81 9.81
CA ARG A 167 7.12 6.88 8.82
C ARG A 167 6.45 6.34 7.57
N ASP A 168 5.72 7.22 6.89
CA ASP A 168 5.11 6.96 5.59
C ASP A 168 5.93 7.64 4.50
N TYR A 169 6.41 6.85 3.55
CA TYR A 169 7.19 7.31 2.42
C TYR A 169 6.34 7.21 1.15
N VAL A 170 6.08 8.32 0.48
CA VAL A 170 5.38 8.31 -0.82
C VAL A 170 6.26 7.57 -1.84
N LEU A 171 5.75 6.49 -2.44
CA LEU A 171 6.55 5.63 -3.32
C LEU A 171 7.19 6.40 -4.49
N THR A 172 6.47 7.35 -5.08
CA THR A 172 6.96 8.14 -6.21
C THR A 172 8.11 9.09 -5.86
N ARG A 173 8.38 9.29 -4.57
CA ARG A 173 9.48 10.12 -4.06
C ARG A 173 10.71 9.31 -3.66
N ILE A 174 10.63 8.00 -3.72
CA ILE A 174 11.78 7.10 -3.57
C ILE A 174 12.43 6.98 -4.95
N THR A 175 13.65 7.47 -5.09
CA THR A 175 14.35 7.50 -6.39
C THR A 175 15.21 6.27 -6.60
N LYS A 176 15.79 5.72 -5.52
CA LYS A 176 16.64 4.54 -5.54
C LYS A 176 16.50 3.73 -4.26
N VAL A 177 16.80 2.45 -4.37
CA VAL A 177 16.93 1.52 -3.25
C VAL A 177 18.33 0.91 -3.30
N PHE A 178 18.97 0.84 -2.15
CA PHE A 178 20.31 0.27 -2.00
C PHE A 178 20.29 -0.85 -0.97
N LYS A 179 21.19 -1.81 -1.14
CA LYS A 179 21.49 -2.76 -0.08
C LYS A 179 22.33 -2.03 0.98
N PRO A 180 21.94 -2.07 2.25
CA PRO A 180 22.75 -1.49 3.31
C PRO A 180 24.03 -2.29 3.50
N GLU A 181 25.05 -1.68 4.05
CA GLU A 181 26.30 -2.36 4.40
C GLU A 181 26.07 -3.39 5.52
N LYS A 182 26.87 -4.47 5.53
CA LYS A 182 26.75 -5.53 6.54
C LYS A 182 26.91 -4.99 7.97
N ALA A 183 27.77 -3.99 8.16
CA ALA A 183 27.97 -3.34 9.45
C ALA A 183 26.69 -2.64 9.94
N GLU A 184 25.98 -1.95 9.05
CA GLU A 184 24.72 -1.26 9.38
C GLU A 184 23.64 -2.24 9.78
N LEU A 185 23.54 -3.41 9.12
CA LEU A 185 22.59 -4.46 9.47
C LEU A 185 22.84 -5.07 10.84
N LYS A 186 24.10 -5.13 11.28
CA LYS A 186 24.45 -5.64 12.61
C LYS A 186 23.90 -4.75 13.73
N TYR A 187 23.92 -3.43 13.53
CA TYR A 187 23.43 -2.46 14.54
C TYR A 187 21.97 -2.09 14.37
N ASN A 188 21.41 -2.34 13.20
CA ASN A 188 20.04 -1.99 12.84
C ASN A 188 19.30 -3.22 12.31
N PRO A 189 18.93 -4.17 13.21
CA PRO A 189 18.19 -5.36 12.78
C PRO A 189 16.79 -4.96 12.26
N TRP A 190 16.26 -5.78 11.35
CA TRP A 190 14.92 -5.54 10.82
C TRP A 190 13.86 -5.45 11.93
N VAL A 191 13.08 -4.37 11.90
CA VAL A 191 12.00 -4.12 12.87
C VAL A 191 10.71 -4.74 12.38
N LYS A 192 10.11 -5.58 13.20
CA LYS A 192 8.87 -6.30 12.88
C LYS A 192 7.68 -5.34 12.75
N PRO A 193 6.76 -5.55 11.78
CA PRO A 193 5.54 -4.76 11.65
C PRO A 193 4.67 -4.73 12.89
N GLU A 194 4.72 -5.79 13.72
CA GLU A 194 3.98 -5.90 14.98
C GLU A 194 4.45 -4.88 16.03
N ASN A 195 5.59 -4.25 15.84
CA ASN A 195 6.09 -3.20 16.72
C ASN A 195 5.57 -1.79 16.36
N ASP A 196 4.73 -1.69 15.31
CA ASP A 196 4.09 -0.44 14.91
C ASP A 196 2.85 -0.16 15.79
N ASN A 197 3.06 0.45 16.93
CA ASN A 197 1.98 0.78 17.85
C ASN A 197 0.98 1.79 17.28
N GLU A 198 1.44 2.73 16.44
CA GLU A 198 0.54 3.68 15.78
C GLU A 198 -0.39 2.97 14.79
N TRP A 199 0.07 1.89 14.15
CA TRP A 199 -0.76 1.09 13.27
C TRP A 199 -1.77 0.22 14.02
N LYS A 200 -1.40 -0.30 15.18
CA LYS A 200 -2.28 -1.10 16.04
C LYS A 200 -3.35 -0.27 16.74
N GLN A 201 -3.00 0.94 17.14
CA GLN A 201 -3.92 1.81 17.87
C GLN A 201 -5.05 2.27 16.96
N ARG A 202 -6.26 1.81 17.25
CA ARG A 202 -7.49 2.26 16.60
C ARG A 202 -7.99 3.54 17.25
N LEU A 203 -8.54 4.43 16.40
CA LEU A 203 -9.16 5.68 16.80
C LEU A 203 -10.55 5.78 16.20
N GLU A 204 -11.47 6.38 16.94
CA GLU A 204 -12.72 6.92 16.43
C GLU A 204 -12.58 8.44 16.31
N LEU A 205 -12.80 8.94 15.11
CA LEU A 205 -12.89 10.37 14.82
C LEU A 205 -14.35 10.72 14.58
N THR A 206 -14.86 11.68 15.33
CA THR A 206 -16.23 12.17 15.18
C THR A 206 -16.20 13.54 14.53
N PHE A 207 -16.78 13.65 13.35
CA PHE A 207 -16.96 14.89 12.61
C PHE A 207 -18.41 15.34 12.69
N ILE A 208 -18.62 16.65 12.64
CA ILE A 208 -19.93 17.28 12.47
C ILE A 208 -19.91 18.18 11.24
N PRO A 209 -21.04 18.36 10.55
CA PRO A 209 -21.17 19.43 9.57
C PRO A 209 -20.76 20.76 10.18
N ASN A 210 -20.08 21.61 9.40
CA ASN A 210 -19.65 22.91 9.90
C ASN A 210 -20.88 23.80 10.16
N PRO A 211 -21.14 24.23 11.40
CA PRO A 211 -22.32 25.03 11.73
C PRO A 211 -22.31 26.44 11.14
N LYS A 212 -21.24 26.85 10.48
CA LYS A 212 -21.15 28.11 9.73
C LYS A 212 -21.66 27.98 8.30
N LEU A 213 -21.96 26.77 7.83
CA LEU A 213 -22.59 26.52 6.54
C LEU A 213 -24.11 26.79 6.64
N PRO A 214 -24.76 27.19 5.55
CA PRO A 214 -26.23 27.29 5.50
C PRO A 214 -26.90 25.95 5.80
N ASP A 215 -28.11 26.03 6.38
CA ASP A 215 -28.88 24.84 6.76
C ASP A 215 -29.14 23.90 5.58
N GLU A 216 -29.39 24.43 4.39
CA GLU A 216 -29.60 23.63 3.17
C GLU A 216 -28.36 22.79 2.81
N VAL A 217 -27.15 23.34 3.01
CA VAL A 217 -25.90 22.61 2.74
C VAL A 217 -25.70 21.51 3.79
N ILE A 218 -26.00 21.83 5.07
CA ILE A 218 -25.93 20.85 6.16
C ILE A 218 -26.92 19.71 5.92
N GLU A 219 -28.15 19.99 5.49
CA GLU A 219 -29.15 18.96 5.16
C GLU A 219 -28.69 18.09 4.00
N THR A 220 -28.06 18.67 2.96
CA THR A 220 -27.47 17.89 1.86
C THR A 220 -26.39 16.94 2.36
N GLN A 221 -25.50 17.40 3.25
CA GLN A 221 -24.48 16.54 3.84
C GLN A 221 -25.07 15.38 4.66
N LYS A 222 -26.22 15.59 5.30
CA LYS A 222 -26.94 14.51 6.01
C LYS A 222 -27.49 13.46 5.07
N LEU A 223 -27.84 13.83 3.84
CA LEU A 223 -28.29 12.88 2.81
C LEU A 223 -27.10 12.10 2.21
N ASP A 224 -25.94 12.76 2.05
CA ASP A 224 -24.76 12.15 1.45
C ASP A 224 -24.06 11.14 2.39
N TYR A 225 -24.26 11.28 3.70
CA TYR A 225 -23.62 10.47 4.72
C TYR A 225 -24.64 9.94 5.73
N ASP A 226 -24.51 8.69 6.13
CA ASP A 226 -25.35 8.10 7.20
C ASP A 226 -24.97 8.67 8.58
N LEU A 227 -25.52 9.88 8.88
CA LEU A 227 -25.21 10.56 10.12
C LEU A 227 -26.08 10.05 11.27
N LYS A 228 -25.43 9.61 12.34
CA LYS A 228 -26.11 9.31 13.60
C LYS A 228 -26.00 10.53 14.54
N ASN A 229 -27.13 11.12 14.90
CA ASN A 229 -27.20 12.34 15.75
C ASN A 229 -26.41 13.53 15.16
N ASN A 230 -26.46 13.74 13.85
CA ASN A 230 -25.67 14.75 13.13
C ASN A 230 -24.15 14.55 13.26
N GLU A 231 -23.68 13.34 13.56
CA GLU A 231 -22.27 13.00 13.70
C GLU A 231 -21.88 11.96 12.66
N LEU A 232 -20.78 12.21 11.95
CA LEU A 232 -20.09 11.24 11.13
C LEU A 232 -18.97 10.62 11.96
N ARG A 233 -19.08 9.33 12.26
CA ARG A 233 -18.06 8.58 13.01
C ARG A 233 -17.28 7.71 12.05
N ILE A 234 -15.97 7.86 12.06
CA ILE A 234 -15.05 7.05 11.28
C ILE A 234 -14.00 6.44 12.16
N GLU A 235 -13.66 5.19 11.87
CA GLU A 235 -12.56 4.51 12.53
C GLU A 235 -11.33 4.50 11.62
N CYS A 236 -10.18 4.74 12.21
CA CYS A 236 -8.89 4.68 11.54
C CYS A 236 -7.79 4.23 12.49
N ASN A 237 -6.62 3.95 11.97
CA ASN A 237 -5.43 3.75 12.80
C ASN A 237 -4.81 5.10 13.17
N GLU A 238 -4.10 5.18 14.29
CA GLU A 238 -3.33 6.37 14.67
C GLU A 238 -2.38 6.80 13.54
N ALA A 239 -1.74 5.82 12.88
CA ALA A 239 -0.86 6.06 11.73
C ALA A 239 -1.57 6.76 10.55
N THR A 240 -2.86 6.50 10.34
CA THR A 240 -3.62 7.06 9.21
C THR A 240 -4.51 8.24 9.57
N LYS A 241 -4.49 8.64 10.82
CA LYS A 241 -5.30 9.75 11.37
C LYS A 241 -5.16 11.06 10.57
N LEU A 242 -3.93 11.41 10.20
CA LEU A 242 -3.70 12.62 9.43
C LEU A 242 -4.43 12.58 8.09
N TYR A 243 -4.40 11.46 7.40
CA TYR A 243 -5.07 11.30 6.11
C TYR A 243 -6.60 11.36 6.24
N ALA A 244 -7.14 10.75 7.29
CA ALA A 244 -8.56 10.84 7.60
C ALA A 244 -8.98 12.31 7.84
N LYS A 245 -8.21 13.05 8.66
CA LYS A 245 -8.46 14.47 8.88
C LYS A 245 -8.38 15.28 7.59
N LEU A 246 -7.38 15.04 6.75
CA LEU A 246 -7.23 15.74 5.46
C LEU A 246 -8.39 15.47 4.50
N ARG A 247 -8.94 14.25 4.49
CA ARG A 247 -10.11 13.92 3.68
C ARG A 247 -11.32 14.78 4.04
N PHE A 248 -11.53 15.01 5.33
CA PHE A 248 -12.67 15.77 5.86
C PHE A 248 -12.38 17.25 6.09
N SER A 249 -11.17 17.75 5.78
CA SER A 249 -10.81 19.17 5.83
C SER A 249 -11.02 19.89 4.51
N ARG A 250 -11.70 19.29 3.54
CA ARG A 250 -12.00 19.93 2.25
C ARG A 250 -12.88 21.17 2.46
N LEU A 251 -12.50 22.23 1.77
CA LEU A 251 -13.31 23.46 1.77
C LEU A 251 -14.54 23.27 0.89
N ASP A 252 -15.65 23.84 1.33
CA ASP A 252 -16.77 24.05 0.45
C ASP A 252 -16.39 25.10 -0.61
N MET A 253 -16.66 24.80 -1.89
CA MET A 253 -16.22 25.63 -3.00
C MET A 253 -16.91 26.99 -3.04
N LYS A 254 -18.13 27.09 -2.51
CA LYS A 254 -18.90 28.34 -2.52
C LYS A 254 -18.62 29.21 -1.30
N TYR A 255 -18.45 28.58 -0.15
CA TYR A 255 -18.30 29.31 1.13
C TYR A 255 -16.86 29.40 1.62
N GLU A 256 -15.93 28.68 0.97
CA GLU A 256 -14.47 28.68 1.28
C GLU A 256 -14.14 28.33 2.74
N ILE A 257 -15.03 27.61 3.41
CA ILE A 257 -14.82 27.10 4.76
C ILE A 257 -14.86 25.56 4.77
N PRO A 258 -14.23 24.91 5.76
CA PRO A 258 -14.28 23.46 5.86
C PRO A 258 -15.72 22.95 5.94
N GLN A 259 -16.04 21.92 5.13
CA GLN A 259 -17.37 21.30 5.18
C GLN A 259 -17.62 20.57 6.50
N TRP A 260 -16.57 20.04 7.12
CA TRP A 260 -16.63 19.24 8.34
C TRP A 260 -15.72 19.82 9.43
N ILE A 261 -16.14 19.69 10.68
CA ILE A 261 -15.34 20.04 11.86
C ILE A 261 -15.12 18.77 12.67
N LEU A 262 -13.87 18.50 13.06
CA LEU A 262 -13.55 17.44 14.01
C LEU A 262 -14.06 17.84 15.39
N LYS A 263 -15.08 17.13 15.88
CA LYS A 263 -15.68 17.34 17.19
C LYS A 263 -14.95 16.58 18.29
N LYS A 264 -14.55 15.34 18.01
CA LYS A 264 -13.97 14.44 19.01
C LYS A 264 -13.00 13.46 18.39
N GLU A 265 -11.96 13.13 19.14
CA GLU A 265 -11.02 12.05 18.87
C GLU A 265 -10.98 11.14 20.10
N LYS A 266 -11.18 9.84 19.91
CA LYS A 266 -11.20 8.85 20.99
C LYS A 266 -10.32 7.66 20.60
N LYS A 267 -9.41 7.25 21.50
CA LYS A 267 -8.71 5.97 21.36
C LYS A 267 -9.65 4.83 21.69
N LEU A 268 -9.70 3.84 20.82
CA LEU A 268 -10.44 2.61 21.06
C LEU A 268 -9.54 1.59 21.75
N ALA A 269 -10.15 0.72 22.55
CA ALA A 269 -9.43 -0.41 23.13
C ALA A 269 -8.83 -1.26 21.99
N VAL A 270 -7.60 -1.70 22.17
CA VAL A 270 -6.97 -2.64 21.25
C VAL A 270 -7.61 -4.00 21.56
N ASN A 271 -8.45 -4.52 20.65
CA ASN A 271 -8.94 -5.89 20.77
C ASN A 271 -7.75 -6.84 20.62
N THR A 272 -7.43 -7.51 21.70
CA THR A 272 -6.36 -8.54 21.77
C THR A 272 -6.76 -9.85 21.08
N GLU A 273 -7.95 -9.95 20.49
CA GLU A 273 -8.52 -11.21 19.99
C GLU A 273 -8.26 -11.53 18.50
N GLU A 274 -7.61 -10.67 17.72
CA GLU A 274 -7.28 -11.01 16.32
C GLU A 274 -5.95 -11.77 16.13
N SER A 275 -5.46 -12.44 17.16
CA SER A 275 -4.21 -13.23 17.11
C SER A 275 -4.42 -14.73 16.89
N ILE A 276 -5.63 -15.18 16.57
CA ILE A 276 -5.90 -16.61 16.32
C ILE A 276 -6.70 -16.75 15.03
N VAL A 277 -6.04 -16.59 13.89
CA VAL A 277 -6.34 -17.41 12.70
C VAL A 277 -5.00 -17.74 12.05
N THR A 278 -4.59 -18.94 12.30
CA THR A 278 -3.47 -19.70 11.70
C THR A 278 -3.57 -19.77 10.18
#